data_497ec44966b3be3c5160e6f9d3c90900
#
_entry.id   497ec44966b3be3c5160e6f9d3c90900
#
_cell.length_a   1.000
_cell.length_b   1.000
_cell.length_c   1.000
_cell.angle_alpha   90.00
_cell.angle_beta   90.00
_cell.angle_gamma   90.00
#
_symmetry.space_group_name_H-M   'P 1'
#
loop_
_entity.id
_entity.type
_entity.pdbx_description
1 polymer ?
#
loop_
_entity_poly.entity_id
_entity_poly.type
_entity_poly.pdbx_seq_one_letter_code
_entity_poly.pdbx_strand_id
1 'polypeptide(L)'
;TGKNCIQHAGHLVGDNFSVQANLMTNAGVPEAMADAFRQAQGTLAERMLAALDAGQARGGDLRGKQSAAILVVSGEAGGRPLEDRLVDLHVEDNPEPLRELRRLLTLQTAYEHMNRGDHALERGAVEAALAEYGQAEQLVPDNMEMKFWHAVSLANAGRVDAALPLFASIFRQDTRWHELVPRLAAAGLLGVDKNIIERIVNSGIQPGGDQ
;
A
#
# COMPACT_ATOMS: atom_id res chain seq x y z
N THR A 1 11.12 29.28 13.78
CA THR A 1 10.88 28.80 15.16
C THR A 1 10.25 29.91 15.99
N GLY A 2 9.21 29.58 16.77
CA GLY A 2 8.52 30.54 17.63
C GLY A 2 9.27 30.81 18.93
N LYS A 3 8.90 31.89 19.65
CA LYS A 3 9.55 32.32 20.89
C LYS A 3 9.49 31.28 22.04
N ASN A 4 8.55 30.33 21.95
CA ASN A 4 8.33 29.28 22.95
C ASN A 4 9.00 27.95 22.57
N CYS A 5 9.76 27.89 21.47
CA CYS A 5 10.53 26.72 21.11
C CYS A 5 11.75 26.56 22.02
N ILE A 6 12.09 25.30 22.34
CA ILE A 6 13.25 24.99 23.19
C ILE A 6 14.55 24.87 22.37
N GLN A 7 15.65 24.64 23.07
CA GLN A 7 16.95 24.37 22.43
C GLN A 7 16.84 23.26 21.39
N HIS A 8 17.59 23.39 20.30
CA HIS A 8 17.60 22.51 19.13
C HIS A 8 16.30 22.52 18.29
N ALA A 9 15.38 23.43 18.56
CA ALA A 9 14.33 23.74 17.60
C ALA A 9 14.92 24.42 16.37
N GLY A 10 14.48 24.05 15.19
CA GLY A 10 15.00 24.61 13.94
C GLY A 10 14.02 24.46 12.79
N HIS A 11 14.35 25.08 11.67
CA HIS A 11 13.65 24.92 10.41
C HIS A 11 14.63 25.15 9.25
N LEU A 12 14.29 24.57 8.10
CA LEU A 12 14.96 24.84 6.85
C LEU A 12 13.91 25.00 5.75
N VAL A 13 14.09 26.02 4.91
CA VAL A 13 13.23 26.30 3.75
C VAL A 13 14.02 25.97 2.50
N GLY A 14 13.44 25.19 1.62
CA GLY A 14 13.96 24.88 0.29
C GLY A 14 12.97 25.26 -0.80
N ASP A 15 13.28 24.91 -2.04
CA ASP A 15 12.38 25.14 -3.17
C ASP A 15 11.13 24.26 -3.02
N ASN A 16 9.98 24.88 -2.85
CA ASN A 16 8.67 24.25 -2.69
C ASN A 16 8.54 23.31 -1.48
N PHE A 17 9.38 23.42 -0.46
CA PHE A 17 9.21 22.67 0.80
C PHE A 17 9.80 23.44 1.99
N SER A 18 9.34 23.06 3.17
CA SER A 18 9.97 23.43 4.44
C SER A 18 9.96 22.26 5.41
N VAL A 19 10.97 22.19 6.26
CA VAL A 19 11.04 21.26 7.38
C VAL A 19 11.13 22.05 8.67
N GLN A 20 10.44 21.58 9.71
CA GLN A 20 10.48 22.17 11.05
C GLN A 20 10.66 21.07 12.08
N ALA A 21 11.37 21.40 13.15
CA ALA A 21 11.55 20.48 14.26
C ALA A 21 11.58 21.28 15.58
N ASN A 22 11.06 20.67 16.63
CA ASN A 22 11.13 21.18 18.00
C ASN A 22 11.25 19.97 18.94
N LEU A 23 11.78 20.18 20.14
CA LEU A 23 12.02 19.10 21.11
C LEU A 23 13.03 18.05 20.63
N MET A 24 13.97 18.45 19.77
CA MET A 24 14.95 17.52 19.17
C MET A 24 16.13 17.24 20.09
N THR A 25 16.73 16.08 19.92
CA THR A 25 17.96 15.67 20.62
C THR A 25 19.17 16.52 20.25
N ASN A 26 19.21 17.06 19.01
CA ASN A 26 20.27 17.93 18.50
C ASN A 26 19.79 18.83 17.35
N ALA A 27 20.58 19.84 17.04
CA ALA A 27 20.25 20.87 16.04
C ALA A 27 20.33 20.39 14.57
N GLY A 28 20.91 19.21 14.30
CA GLY A 28 21.08 18.69 12.93
C GLY A 28 19.88 17.97 12.35
N VAL A 29 18.76 17.84 13.11
CA VAL A 29 17.57 17.12 12.66
C VAL A 29 16.91 17.79 11.44
N PRO A 30 16.62 19.12 11.42
CA PRO A 30 16.02 19.75 10.24
C PRO A 30 16.87 19.65 8.98
N GLU A 31 18.20 19.73 9.09
CA GLU A 31 19.11 19.60 7.97
C GLU A 31 19.05 18.18 7.38
N ALA A 32 19.14 17.16 8.23
CA ALA A 32 19.02 15.76 7.80
C ALA A 32 17.67 15.48 7.09
N MET A 33 16.56 16.02 7.60
CA MET A 33 15.25 15.92 6.97
C MET A 33 15.22 16.57 5.58
N ALA A 34 15.75 17.79 5.46
CA ALA A 34 15.77 18.55 4.21
C ALA A 34 16.63 17.85 3.14
N ASP A 35 17.79 17.34 3.52
CA ASP A 35 18.70 16.63 2.61
C ASP A 35 18.08 15.32 2.12
N ALA A 36 17.47 14.56 3.02
CA ALA A 36 16.77 13.33 2.65
C ALA A 36 15.59 13.62 1.69
N PHE A 37 14.80 14.67 1.95
CA PHE A 37 13.71 15.08 1.07
C PHE A 37 14.18 15.46 -0.34
N ARG A 38 15.31 16.15 -0.46
CA ARG A 38 15.91 16.54 -1.75
C ARG A 38 16.44 15.35 -2.54
N GLN A 39 17.06 14.39 -1.85
CA GLN A 39 17.73 13.23 -2.46
C GLN A 39 16.75 12.09 -2.78
N ALA A 40 15.69 11.95 -2.01
CA ALA A 40 14.71 10.88 -2.19
C ALA A 40 14.01 10.99 -3.55
N GLN A 41 13.82 9.84 -4.18
CA GLN A 41 13.06 9.67 -5.40
C GLN A 41 11.68 9.08 -5.08
N GLY A 42 10.78 9.07 -6.04
CA GLY A 42 9.43 8.52 -5.91
C GLY A 42 8.36 9.57 -5.67
N THR A 43 7.23 9.15 -5.13
CA THR A 43 6.07 9.99 -4.83
C THR A 43 6.37 11.01 -3.73
N LEU A 44 5.53 12.04 -3.62
CA LEU A 44 5.66 13.02 -2.54
C LEU A 44 5.59 12.36 -1.14
N ALA A 45 4.69 11.39 -0.97
CA ALA A 45 4.57 10.65 0.29
C ALA A 45 5.84 9.87 0.65
N GLU A 46 6.47 9.20 -0.31
CA GLU A 46 7.73 8.48 -0.10
C GLU A 46 8.87 9.44 0.27
N ARG A 47 8.96 10.59 -0.38
CA ARG A 47 9.95 11.64 -0.06
C ARG A 47 9.71 12.24 1.33
N MET A 48 8.45 12.44 1.72
CA MET A 48 8.10 12.89 3.07
C MET A 48 8.48 11.85 4.13
N LEU A 49 8.22 10.56 3.86
CA LEU A 49 8.62 9.47 4.75
C LEU A 49 10.14 9.38 4.89
N ALA A 50 10.88 9.53 3.80
CA ALA A 50 12.36 9.57 3.84
C ALA A 50 12.88 10.71 4.72
N ALA A 51 12.25 11.88 4.68
CA ALA A 51 12.58 12.99 5.55
C ALA A 51 12.32 12.68 7.04
N LEU A 52 11.18 12.03 7.35
CA LEU A 52 10.86 11.61 8.72
C LEU A 52 11.87 10.58 9.24
N ASP A 53 12.23 9.60 8.41
CA ASP A 53 13.24 8.59 8.76
C ASP A 53 14.61 9.21 9.03
N ALA A 54 15.05 10.16 8.19
CA ALA A 54 16.32 10.86 8.39
C ALA A 54 16.32 11.70 9.67
N GLY A 55 15.19 12.36 9.97
CA GLY A 55 15.01 13.07 11.23
C GLY A 55 15.12 12.14 12.45
N GLN A 56 14.48 10.98 12.39
CA GLN A 56 14.54 9.96 13.44
C GLN A 56 15.95 9.37 13.56
N ALA A 57 16.61 9.05 12.45
CA ALA A 57 17.98 8.51 12.43
C ALA A 57 19.00 9.52 12.99
N ARG A 58 18.76 10.83 12.81
CA ARG A 58 19.59 11.91 13.37
C ARG A 58 19.42 12.10 14.88
N GLY A 59 18.50 11.37 15.48
CA GLY A 59 18.23 11.37 16.92
C GLY A 59 16.76 11.65 17.29
N GLY A 60 16.00 12.27 16.40
CA GLY A 60 14.57 12.50 16.57
C GLY A 60 14.18 13.35 17.77
N ASP A 61 12.96 13.13 18.26
CA ASP A 61 12.40 13.81 19.43
C ASP A 61 13.02 13.31 20.74
N LEU A 62 13.37 14.23 21.62
CA LEU A 62 13.99 13.94 22.91
C LEU A 62 13.08 13.07 23.82
N ARG A 63 11.78 13.13 23.62
CA ARG A 63 10.77 12.36 24.37
C ARG A 63 10.62 10.92 23.88
N GLY A 64 11.13 10.60 22.69
CA GLY A 64 10.99 9.31 22.03
C GLY A 64 10.02 9.32 20.86
N LYS A 65 9.51 8.15 20.50
CA LYS A 65 8.60 7.90 19.38
C LYS A 65 7.22 7.54 19.91
N GLN A 66 6.15 8.00 19.27
CA GLN A 66 4.79 7.64 19.62
C GLN A 66 3.87 7.57 18.39
N SER A 67 3.86 8.59 17.58
CA SER A 67 2.92 8.74 16.46
C SER A 67 3.60 9.25 15.21
N ALA A 68 2.97 9.04 14.05
CA ALA A 68 3.40 9.61 12.79
C ALA A 68 2.20 9.73 11.84
N ALA A 69 2.23 10.69 10.92
CA ALA A 69 1.20 10.86 9.91
C ALA A 69 1.78 11.40 8.60
N ILE A 70 1.13 11.08 7.49
CA ILE A 70 1.34 11.69 6.18
C ILE A 70 0.00 12.06 5.59
N LEU A 71 -0.14 13.31 5.18
CA LEU A 71 -1.26 13.80 4.41
C LEU A 71 -0.75 14.40 3.10
N VAL A 72 -1.23 13.89 1.97
CA VAL A 72 -1.01 14.45 0.65
C VAL A 72 -2.35 14.77 0.03
N VAL A 73 -2.50 15.99 -0.43
CA VAL A 73 -3.73 16.46 -1.10
C VAL A 73 -3.43 16.86 -2.53
N SER A 74 -4.44 16.80 -3.40
CA SER A 74 -4.36 17.31 -4.75
C SER A 74 -4.01 18.79 -4.78
N GLY A 75 -3.17 19.21 -5.72
CA GLY A 75 -2.89 20.63 -5.96
C GLY A 75 -4.05 21.39 -6.64
N GLU A 76 -5.02 20.66 -7.17
CA GLU A 76 -6.23 21.20 -7.78
C GLU A 76 -7.43 20.82 -6.90
N ALA A 77 -8.24 21.84 -6.55
CA ALA A 77 -9.44 21.60 -5.75
C ALA A 77 -10.52 20.94 -6.63
N GLY A 78 -10.80 19.66 -6.40
CA GLY A 78 -11.86 18.90 -7.10
C GLY A 78 -13.27 19.23 -6.62
N GLY A 79 -13.41 20.04 -5.58
CA GLY A 79 -14.69 20.35 -4.93
C GLY A 79 -15.23 19.19 -4.06
N ARG A 80 -14.46 18.14 -3.88
CA ARG A 80 -14.77 16.96 -3.06
C ARG A 80 -13.65 16.72 -2.05
N PRO A 81 -13.66 17.38 -0.89
CA PRO A 81 -12.51 17.40 0.03
C PRO A 81 -11.98 16.04 0.47
N LEU A 82 -12.81 14.99 0.45
CA LEU A 82 -12.37 13.63 0.79
C LEU A 82 -11.66 12.95 -0.40
N GLU A 83 -12.10 13.20 -1.63
CA GLU A 83 -11.47 12.67 -2.84
C GLU A 83 -10.18 13.41 -3.20
N ASP A 84 -10.04 14.68 -2.76
CA ASP A 84 -8.83 15.48 -2.92
C ASP A 84 -7.66 14.98 -2.03
N ARG A 85 -7.92 14.07 -1.08
CA ARG A 85 -6.89 13.43 -0.25
C ARG A 85 -6.29 12.24 -0.98
N LEU A 86 -5.10 12.42 -1.51
CA LEU A 86 -4.37 11.36 -2.23
C LEU A 86 -3.72 10.35 -1.27
N VAL A 87 -3.21 10.83 -0.14
CA VAL A 87 -2.69 10.01 0.96
C VAL A 87 -3.18 10.61 2.27
N ASP A 88 -3.74 9.80 3.15
CA ASP A 88 -4.19 10.22 4.48
C ASP A 88 -3.95 9.05 5.46
N LEU A 89 -2.74 8.98 5.98
CA LEU A 89 -2.26 7.88 6.81
C LEU A 89 -1.86 8.38 8.20
N HIS A 90 -2.37 7.71 9.22
CA HIS A 90 -2.14 8.03 10.61
C HIS A 90 -1.71 6.80 11.41
N VAL A 91 -0.70 6.98 12.25
CA VAL A 91 -0.31 6.04 13.28
C VAL A 91 -0.41 6.78 14.60
N GLU A 92 -1.47 6.48 15.37
CA GLU A 92 -1.85 7.23 16.57
C GLU A 92 -0.94 6.94 17.75
N ASP A 93 -0.67 5.66 18.02
CA ASP A 93 0.16 5.20 19.13
C ASP A 93 0.86 3.89 18.77
N ASN A 94 2.17 3.94 18.61
CA ASN A 94 2.99 2.79 18.24
C ASN A 94 4.46 3.02 18.68
N PRO A 95 5.15 2.04 19.25
CA PRO A 95 6.57 2.18 19.61
C PRO A 95 7.49 2.38 18.39
N GLU A 96 7.08 1.94 17.20
CA GLU A 96 7.79 2.13 15.92
C GLU A 96 6.90 2.78 14.86
N PRO A 97 6.47 4.05 15.05
CA PRO A 97 5.43 4.66 14.23
C PRO A 97 5.85 4.85 12.78
N LEU A 98 7.12 5.14 12.48
CA LEU A 98 7.59 5.29 11.09
C LEU A 98 7.64 3.96 10.34
N ARG A 99 7.95 2.85 11.04
CA ARG A 99 7.88 1.51 10.46
C ARG A 99 6.45 1.16 10.08
N GLU A 100 5.50 1.44 10.96
CA GLU A 100 4.07 1.20 10.69
C GLU A 100 3.55 2.13 9.59
N LEU A 101 3.92 3.41 9.61
CA LEU A 101 3.55 4.37 8.56
C LEU A 101 4.06 3.92 7.17
N ARG A 102 5.29 3.39 7.11
CA ARG A 102 5.86 2.79 5.89
C ARG A 102 5.04 1.61 5.41
N ARG A 103 4.67 0.70 6.33
CA ARG A 103 3.82 -0.47 6.00
C ARG A 103 2.49 -0.03 5.43
N LEU A 104 1.84 0.96 6.04
CA LEU A 104 0.57 1.52 5.57
C LEU A 104 0.71 2.20 4.20
N LEU A 105 1.79 2.96 3.96
CA LEU A 105 2.04 3.58 2.67
C LEU A 105 2.25 2.53 1.57
N THR A 106 3.01 1.48 1.85
CA THR A 106 3.20 0.36 0.91
C THR A 106 1.86 -0.32 0.59
N LEU A 107 1.03 -0.55 1.60
CA LEU A 107 -0.30 -1.14 1.43
C LEU A 107 -1.21 -0.23 0.58
N GLN A 108 -1.23 1.07 0.85
CA GLN A 108 -1.99 2.04 0.05
C GLN A 108 -1.52 2.04 -1.42
N THR A 109 -0.21 2.05 -1.67
CA THR A 109 0.34 1.97 -3.04
C THR A 109 -0.10 0.69 -3.74
N ALA A 110 -0.16 -0.43 -3.02
CA ALA A 110 -0.67 -1.69 -3.58
C ALA A 110 -2.16 -1.58 -3.96
N TYR A 111 -3.01 -0.97 -3.13
CA TYR A 111 -4.42 -0.71 -3.48
C TYR A 111 -4.57 0.28 -4.65
N GLU A 112 -3.69 1.25 -4.80
CA GLU A 112 -3.67 2.14 -5.98
C GLU A 112 -3.36 1.36 -7.27
N HIS A 113 -2.46 0.37 -7.21
CA HIS A 113 -2.22 -0.55 -8.31
C HIS A 113 -3.48 -1.38 -8.62
N MET A 114 -4.17 -1.92 -7.60
CA MET A 114 -5.44 -2.62 -7.79
C MET A 114 -6.48 -1.76 -8.50
N ASN A 115 -6.69 -0.53 -8.03
CA ASN A 115 -7.63 0.41 -8.64
C ASN A 115 -7.27 0.74 -10.11
N ARG A 116 -5.98 0.91 -10.42
CA ARG A 116 -5.53 1.11 -11.81
C ARG A 116 -5.79 -0.14 -12.65
N GLY A 117 -5.63 -1.33 -12.10
CA GLY A 117 -5.99 -2.60 -12.72
C GLY A 117 -7.47 -2.67 -13.06
N ASP A 118 -8.35 -2.34 -12.11
CA ASP A 118 -9.80 -2.31 -12.30
C ASP A 118 -10.20 -1.34 -13.42
N HIS A 119 -9.67 -0.12 -13.40
CA HIS A 119 -9.89 0.86 -14.47
C HIS A 119 -9.34 0.42 -15.84
N ALA A 120 -8.26 -0.35 -15.86
CA ALA A 120 -7.75 -0.94 -17.10
C ALA A 120 -8.71 -2.01 -17.64
N LEU A 121 -9.28 -2.87 -16.78
CA LEU A 121 -10.31 -3.84 -17.17
C LEU A 121 -11.57 -3.18 -17.74
N GLU A 122 -12.07 -2.13 -17.09
CA GLU A 122 -13.22 -1.36 -17.57
C GLU A 122 -13.02 -0.83 -19.01
N ARG A 123 -11.78 -0.53 -19.38
CA ARG A 123 -11.41 -0.10 -20.75
C ARG A 123 -11.03 -1.24 -21.70
N GLY A 124 -11.13 -2.49 -21.25
CA GLY A 124 -10.74 -3.68 -22.00
C GLY A 124 -9.23 -3.88 -22.15
N ALA A 125 -8.40 -3.14 -21.40
CA ALA A 125 -6.93 -3.23 -21.45
C ALA A 125 -6.42 -4.33 -20.50
N VAL A 126 -6.71 -5.59 -20.81
CA VAL A 126 -6.47 -6.76 -19.95
C VAL A 126 -5.01 -6.90 -19.54
N GLU A 127 -4.06 -6.75 -20.49
CA GLU A 127 -2.62 -6.89 -20.19
C GLU A 127 -2.13 -5.83 -19.20
N ALA A 128 -2.62 -4.59 -19.37
CA ALA A 128 -2.29 -3.51 -18.44
C ALA A 128 -2.86 -3.79 -17.04
N ALA A 129 -4.08 -4.31 -16.96
CA ALA A 129 -4.69 -4.71 -15.69
C ALA A 129 -3.89 -5.80 -14.97
N LEU A 130 -3.49 -6.86 -15.69
CA LEU A 130 -2.69 -7.94 -15.12
C LEU A 130 -1.32 -7.45 -14.64
N ALA A 131 -0.70 -6.52 -15.36
CA ALA A 131 0.56 -5.90 -14.93
C ALA A 131 0.37 -5.12 -13.62
N GLU A 132 -0.71 -4.33 -13.49
CA GLU A 132 -1.03 -3.57 -12.27
C GLU A 132 -1.30 -4.50 -11.08
N TYR A 133 -2.12 -5.54 -11.24
CA TYR A 133 -2.35 -6.53 -10.17
C TYR A 133 -1.08 -7.25 -9.75
N GLY A 134 -0.19 -7.59 -10.72
CA GLY A 134 1.11 -8.17 -10.42
C GLY A 134 2.00 -7.24 -9.58
N GLN A 135 1.96 -5.92 -9.85
CA GLN A 135 2.67 -4.93 -9.03
C GLN A 135 2.10 -4.86 -7.60
N ALA A 136 0.78 -4.87 -7.44
CA ALA A 136 0.14 -4.89 -6.14
C ALA A 136 0.58 -6.12 -5.32
N GLU A 137 0.57 -7.31 -5.92
CA GLU A 137 1.00 -8.56 -5.28
C GLU A 137 2.49 -8.51 -4.88
N GLN A 138 3.37 -7.96 -5.72
CA GLN A 138 4.78 -7.83 -5.39
C GLN A 138 5.06 -6.90 -4.20
N LEU A 139 4.27 -5.84 -4.06
CA LEU A 139 4.40 -4.89 -2.94
C LEU A 139 4.00 -5.53 -1.60
N VAL A 140 2.98 -6.38 -1.61
CA VAL A 140 2.40 -7.00 -0.40
C VAL A 140 2.14 -8.50 -0.61
N PRO A 141 3.18 -9.31 -0.80
CA PRO A 141 3.06 -10.71 -1.23
C PRO A 141 2.30 -11.61 -0.23
N ASP A 142 2.21 -11.19 1.02
CA ASP A 142 1.46 -11.90 2.06
C ASP A 142 -0.01 -11.47 2.13
N ASN A 143 -0.44 -10.50 1.32
CA ASN A 143 -1.82 -10.06 1.26
C ASN A 143 -2.64 -11.00 0.36
N MET A 144 -3.45 -11.85 0.99
CA MET A 144 -4.27 -12.83 0.27
C MET A 144 -5.33 -12.18 -0.62
N GLU A 145 -5.85 -11.02 -0.25
CA GLU A 145 -6.83 -10.29 -1.05
C GLU A 145 -6.25 -9.85 -2.40
N MET A 146 -5.06 -9.24 -2.41
CA MET A 146 -4.39 -8.82 -3.65
C MET A 146 -4.13 -10.02 -4.57
N LYS A 147 -3.62 -11.10 -4.01
CA LYS A 147 -3.37 -12.35 -4.72
C LYS A 147 -4.66 -12.98 -5.26
N PHE A 148 -5.75 -12.93 -4.49
CA PHE A 148 -7.04 -13.49 -4.87
C PHE A 148 -7.64 -12.74 -6.07
N TRP A 149 -7.68 -11.40 -6.03
CA TRP A 149 -8.19 -10.61 -7.14
C TRP A 149 -7.33 -10.70 -8.39
N HIS A 150 -6.00 -10.82 -8.24
CA HIS A 150 -5.12 -11.14 -9.37
C HIS A 150 -5.49 -12.49 -10.01
N ALA A 151 -5.73 -13.53 -9.19
CA ALA A 151 -6.15 -14.84 -9.69
C ALA A 151 -7.53 -14.79 -10.39
N VAL A 152 -8.50 -14.04 -9.85
CA VAL A 152 -9.80 -13.80 -10.48
C VAL A 152 -9.64 -13.12 -11.84
N SER A 153 -8.80 -12.11 -11.93
CA SER A 153 -8.54 -11.38 -13.18
C SER A 153 -7.85 -12.23 -14.23
N LEU A 154 -6.89 -13.07 -13.84
CA LEU A 154 -6.28 -14.06 -14.71
C LEU A 154 -7.31 -15.06 -15.26
N ALA A 155 -8.19 -15.57 -14.39
CA ALA A 155 -9.25 -16.50 -14.80
C ALA A 155 -10.22 -15.86 -15.79
N ASN A 156 -10.68 -14.64 -15.51
CA ASN A 156 -11.55 -13.86 -16.40
C ASN A 156 -10.88 -13.53 -17.75
N ALA A 157 -9.56 -13.37 -17.77
CA ALA A 157 -8.77 -13.18 -18.98
C ALA A 157 -8.48 -14.49 -19.75
N GLY A 158 -9.08 -15.62 -19.33
CA GLY A 158 -8.86 -16.94 -19.93
C GLY A 158 -7.52 -17.60 -19.56
N ARG A 159 -6.76 -17.01 -18.64
CA ARG A 159 -5.44 -17.53 -18.20
C ARG A 159 -5.60 -18.44 -16.97
N VAL A 160 -6.52 -19.39 -17.07
CA VAL A 160 -6.93 -20.26 -15.96
C VAL A 160 -5.75 -21.01 -15.36
N ASP A 161 -4.86 -21.56 -16.19
CA ASP A 161 -3.72 -22.35 -15.71
C ASP A 161 -2.72 -21.51 -14.89
N ALA A 162 -2.63 -20.21 -15.15
CA ALA A 162 -1.84 -19.28 -14.33
C ALA A 162 -2.58 -18.89 -13.03
N ALA A 163 -3.91 -18.84 -13.04
CA ALA A 163 -4.74 -18.53 -11.88
C ALA A 163 -4.77 -19.65 -10.83
N LEU A 164 -4.84 -20.91 -11.27
CA LEU A 164 -5.01 -22.07 -10.38
C LEU A 164 -3.96 -22.17 -9.25
N PRO A 165 -2.65 -21.98 -9.49
CA PRO A 165 -1.64 -22.00 -8.43
C PRO A 165 -1.87 -20.91 -7.36
N LEU A 166 -2.34 -19.73 -7.76
CA LEU A 166 -2.65 -18.63 -6.85
C LEU A 166 -3.83 -18.99 -5.97
N PHE A 167 -4.95 -19.44 -6.56
CA PHE A 167 -6.11 -19.93 -5.81
C PHE A 167 -5.72 -21.05 -4.83
N ALA A 168 -5.00 -22.05 -5.29
CA ALA A 168 -4.55 -23.15 -4.44
C ALA A 168 -3.68 -22.69 -3.26
N SER A 169 -2.81 -21.71 -3.48
CA SER A 169 -2.00 -21.10 -2.43
C SER A 169 -2.84 -20.40 -1.37
N ILE A 170 -3.85 -19.65 -1.80
CA ILE A 170 -4.76 -18.90 -0.92
C ILE A 170 -5.63 -19.86 -0.10
N PHE A 171 -6.26 -20.85 -0.75
CA PHE A 171 -7.17 -21.78 -0.09
C PHE A 171 -6.49 -22.65 0.95
N ARG A 172 -5.20 -22.97 0.77
CA ARG A 172 -4.41 -23.66 1.81
C ARG A 172 -4.15 -22.80 3.05
N GLN A 173 -4.10 -21.48 2.89
CA GLN A 173 -3.87 -20.57 4.01
C GLN A 173 -5.15 -20.22 4.75
N ASP A 174 -6.27 -20.04 4.00
CA ASP A 174 -7.58 -19.69 4.57
C ASP A 174 -8.70 -20.23 3.68
N THR A 175 -9.39 -21.23 4.17
CA THR A 175 -10.49 -21.89 3.47
C THR A 175 -11.70 -21.01 3.21
N ARG A 176 -11.85 -19.89 3.91
CA ARG A 176 -12.95 -18.93 3.66
C ARG A 176 -12.92 -18.35 2.25
N TRP A 177 -11.75 -18.18 1.68
CA TRP A 177 -11.59 -17.72 0.28
C TRP A 177 -12.14 -18.71 -0.74
N HIS A 178 -12.07 -20.00 -0.44
CA HIS A 178 -12.66 -21.04 -1.26
C HIS A 178 -14.19 -20.89 -1.38
N GLU A 179 -14.87 -20.55 -0.27
CA GLU A 179 -16.32 -20.32 -0.24
C GLU A 179 -16.74 -19.07 -1.03
N LEU A 180 -15.83 -18.12 -1.26
CA LEU A 180 -16.12 -16.90 -1.99
C LEU A 180 -16.28 -17.15 -3.49
N VAL A 181 -15.57 -18.12 -4.07
CA VAL A 181 -15.55 -18.40 -5.52
C VAL A 181 -16.94 -18.59 -6.12
N PRO A 182 -17.82 -19.50 -5.63
CA PRO A 182 -19.13 -19.67 -6.18
C PRO A 182 -20.03 -18.43 -6.01
N ARG A 183 -19.80 -17.62 -4.96
CA ARG A 183 -20.54 -16.37 -4.74
C ARG A 183 -20.14 -15.30 -5.75
N LEU A 184 -18.85 -15.21 -6.13
CA LEU A 184 -18.39 -14.31 -7.19
C LEU A 184 -18.94 -14.70 -8.55
N ALA A 185 -19.00 -15.99 -8.85
CA ALA A 185 -19.60 -16.49 -10.09
C ALA A 185 -21.10 -16.13 -10.17
N ALA A 186 -21.85 -16.32 -9.08
CA ALA A 186 -23.25 -15.94 -8.99
C ALA A 186 -23.47 -14.41 -9.13
N ALA A 187 -22.52 -13.59 -8.69
CA ALA A 187 -22.56 -12.13 -8.81
C ALA A 187 -22.04 -11.61 -10.16
N GLY A 188 -21.55 -12.48 -11.06
CA GLY A 188 -20.98 -12.09 -12.34
C GLY A 188 -19.57 -11.49 -12.27
N LEU A 189 -18.91 -11.55 -11.10
CA LEU A 189 -17.53 -11.07 -10.90
C LEU A 189 -16.48 -12.09 -11.34
N LEU A 190 -16.86 -13.37 -11.45
CA LEU A 190 -16.08 -14.44 -12.04
C LEU A 190 -16.84 -15.02 -13.24
N GLY A 191 -16.55 -14.49 -14.43
CA GLY A 191 -17.28 -14.74 -15.68
C GLY A 191 -16.72 -15.91 -16.48
N VAL A 192 -16.48 -17.05 -15.84
CA VAL A 192 -15.92 -18.26 -16.46
C VAL A 192 -16.94 -19.41 -16.47
N ASP A 193 -16.70 -20.42 -17.32
CA ASP A 193 -17.56 -21.59 -17.40
C ASP A 193 -17.59 -22.40 -16.11
N LYS A 194 -18.72 -23.12 -15.87
CA LYS A 194 -18.92 -23.96 -14.70
C LYS A 194 -17.77 -24.94 -14.46
N ASN A 195 -17.24 -25.55 -15.51
CA ASN A 195 -16.09 -26.47 -15.42
C ASN A 195 -14.83 -25.77 -14.88
N ILE A 196 -14.61 -24.50 -15.25
CA ILE A 196 -13.50 -23.69 -14.73
C ILE A 196 -13.71 -23.35 -13.28
N ILE A 197 -14.94 -22.99 -12.87
CA ILE A 197 -15.30 -22.76 -11.47
C ILE A 197 -14.99 -24.01 -10.63
N GLU A 198 -15.38 -25.20 -11.11
CA GLU A 198 -15.11 -26.49 -10.44
C GLU A 198 -13.58 -26.75 -10.34
N ARG A 199 -12.82 -26.46 -11.39
CA ARG A 199 -11.34 -26.57 -11.34
C ARG A 199 -10.73 -25.64 -10.32
N ILE A 200 -11.19 -24.38 -10.23
CA ILE A 200 -10.74 -23.39 -9.25
C ILE A 200 -11.06 -23.90 -7.83
N VAL A 201 -12.29 -24.27 -7.58
CA VAL A 201 -12.74 -24.79 -6.29
C VAL A 201 -11.93 -26.01 -5.86
N ASN A 202 -11.64 -26.93 -6.77
CA ASN A 202 -10.86 -28.13 -6.49
C ASN A 202 -9.35 -27.91 -6.39
N SER A 203 -8.83 -26.74 -6.79
CA SER A 203 -7.38 -26.47 -6.80
C SER A 203 -6.72 -26.41 -5.42
N GLY A 204 -7.50 -26.12 -4.37
CA GLY A 204 -7.02 -26.08 -2.98
C GLY A 204 -7.11 -27.41 -2.24
N ILE A 205 -7.81 -28.38 -2.80
CA ILE A 205 -8.01 -29.69 -2.19
C ILE A 205 -6.79 -30.54 -2.51
N GLN A 206 -5.96 -30.87 -1.50
CA GLN A 206 -5.00 -31.96 -1.67
C GLN A 206 -5.80 -33.25 -1.89
N PRO A 207 -5.48 -34.07 -2.91
CA PRO A 207 -6.02 -35.41 -2.96
C PRO A 207 -5.65 -36.08 -1.64
N GLY A 208 -6.65 -36.49 -0.89
CA GLY A 208 -6.49 -37.05 0.45
C GLY A 208 -5.44 -38.16 0.41
N GLY A 209 -4.41 -37.99 1.24
CA GLY A 209 -3.57 -39.12 1.57
C GLY A 209 -4.44 -40.12 2.34
N ASP A 210 -4.90 -41.14 1.68
CA ASP A 210 -5.34 -42.36 2.36
C ASP A 210 -4.15 -42.88 3.17
N GLN A 211 -4.26 -42.80 4.47
CA GLN A 211 -3.52 -43.64 5.41
C GLN A 211 -4.52 -44.36 6.29
#